data_bcfd3ea8f8c093a24474f5a9dd8da836
#
_entry.id   bcfd3ea8f8c093a24474f5a9dd8da836
#
_cell.length_a   1.000
_cell.length_b   1.000
_cell.length_c   1.000
_cell.angle_alpha   90.00
_cell.angle_beta   90.00
_cell.angle_gamma   90.00
#
_symmetry.space_group_name_H-M   'P 1'
#
loop_
_entity.id
_entity.type
_entity.pdbx_description
1 polymer ?
#
loop_
_entity_poly.entity_id
_entity_poly.type
_entity_poly.pdbx_seq_one_letter_code
_entity_poly.pdbx_strand_id
1 'polypeptide(L)'
;MRVYSDELYHHGVKGMKWGVRNEYKPTGRRSSKSQNDNSKVTSKLERYIYDIGVRFAPREIKYKLTRVLNSVDEKTKILCSAAQTLAKKTGTLVTNKESLRAIEKVGIEKHKKSVYHNLNDTDIERLKTYTNSARYSRGINGYLAIGEPRAYEKEASELKQTLSKNKIKDQTFYRSCNLKFSVNGVAKKLDNMSEEELSKTINKMSKNFKGKSIKENRVFSTSTSPLFAIDTWREVNPTAASTYNTYMIINAKNCNGVMADGRTSDGKTLVNTRSNQEGILAPDKLIYRNLTYDKKRKMFAITVDAM
;
A
#
# COMPACT_ATOMS: atom_id res chain seq x y z
N MET A 1 -26.25 13.03 5.59
CA MET A 1 -24.82 13.30 5.44
C MET A 1 -24.15 12.00 4.99
N ARG A 2 -23.72 11.86 3.73
CA ARG A 2 -23.06 10.62 3.25
C ARG A 2 -21.65 10.59 3.79
N VAL A 3 -21.39 9.69 4.71
CA VAL A 3 -20.04 9.38 5.20
C VAL A 3 -19.37 8.57 4.09
N TYR A 4 -18.46 9.19 3.35
CA TYR A 4 -17.62 8.47 2.40
C TYR A 4 -16.53 7.75 3.20
N SER A 5 -16.48 6.42 3.09
CA SER A 5 -15.46 5.61 3.72
C SER A 5 -14.12 5.85 3.03
N ASP A 6 -13.12 6.26 3.80
CA ASP A 6 -11.73 6.49 3.35
C ASP A 6 -10.97 5.18 3.12
N GLU A 7 -11.62 4.16 2.60
CA GLU A 7 -11.06 2.82 2.57
C GLU A 7 -10.35 2.51 1.27
N LEU A 8 -9.15 1.99 1.39
CA LEU A 8 -8.57 1.12 0.38
C LEU A 8 -9.48 -0.09 0.23
N TYR A 9 -10.11 -0.22 -0.94
CA TYR A 9 -10.76 -1.48 -1.28
C TYR A 9 -9.70 -2.56 -1.26
N HIS A 10 -9.92 -3.60 -0.45
CA HIS A 10 -9.14 -4.80 -0.58
C HIS A 10 -9.26 -5.27 -2.03
N HIS A 11 -8.11 -5.38 -2.67
CA HIS A 11 -7.91 -5.46 -4.09
C HIS A 11 -8.54 -6.70 -4.72
N GLY A 12 -9.85 -6.67 -4.91
CA GLY A 12 -10.58 -7.66 -5.68
C GLY A 12 -11.23 -7.01 -6.89
N VAL A 13 -11.02 -7.54 -8.08
CA VAL A 13 -11.87 -7.25 -9.23
C VAL A 13 -13.29 -7.64 -8.85
N LYS A 14 -14.28 -6.74 -9.08
CA LYS A 14 -15.69 -6.99 -8.76
C LYS A 14 -16.12 -8.34 -9.36
N GLY A 15 -16.48 -9.29 -8.50
CA GLY A 15 -16.86 -10.64 -8.92
C GLY A 15 -15.80 -11.73 -8.78
N MET A 16 -14.56 -11.41 -8.44
CA MET A 16 -13.57 -12.45 -8.13
C MET A 16 -13.61 -12.85 -6.66
N LYS A 17 -13.91 -14.12 -6.39
CA LYS A 17 -13.63 -14.73 -5.08
C LYS A 17 -12.12 -14.79 -4.90
N TRP A 18 -11.61 -14.23 -3.82
CA TRP A 18 -10.22 -14.40 -3.40
C TRP A 18 -9.91 -15.91 -3.28
N GLY A 19 -8.87 -16.34 -3.99
CA GLY A 19 -8.45 -17.75 -3.98
C GLY A 19 -9.02 -18.60 -5.13
N VAL A 20 -10.00 -18.14 -5.90
CA VAL A 20 -10.49 -18.87 -7.07
C VAL A 20 -9.73 -18.42 -8.32
N ARG A 21 -8.94 -19.32 -8.88
CA ARG A 21 -8.29 -19.12 -10.17
C ARG A 21 -9.33 -19.22 -11.28
N ASN A 22 -9.51 -18.15 -12.06
CA ASN A 22 -9.90 -18.35 -13.44
C ASN A 22 -8.67 -18.86 -14.18
N GLU A 23 -8.67 -20.13 -14.58
CA GLU A 23 -7.69 -20.66 -15.50
C GLU A 23 -7.90 -19.97 -16.85
N TYR A 24 -7.08 -18.96 -17.12
CA TYR A 24 -6.95 -18.45 -18.48
C TYR A 24 -6.24 -19.53 -19.29
N LYS A 25 -6.97 -20.26 -20.13
CA LYS A 25 -6.40 -21.14 -21.13
C LYS A 25 -5.90 -20.27 -22.28
N PRO A 26 -4.60 -20.15 -22.50
CA PRO A 26 -4.10 -19.50 -23.70
C PRO A 26 -4.31 -20.43 -24.87
N THR A 27 -5.25 -20.12 -25.76
CA THR A 27 -5.31 -20.67 -27.09
C THR A 27 -4.21 -20.02 -27.92
N GLY A 28 -3.12 -20.73 -28.21
CA GLY A 28 -2.13 -20.22 -29.13
C GLY A 28 -0.80 -20.95 -29.09
N ARG A 29 -0.62 -21.87 -30.02
CA ARG A 29 0.61 -22.42 -30.64
C ARG A 29 1.92 -22.36 -29.88
N ARG A 30 2.39 -23.56 -29.52
CA ARG A 30 3.78 -23.86 -29.24
C ARG A 30 4.64 -23.51 -30.43
N SER A 31 5.61 -22.62 -30.28
CA SER A 31 6.81 -22.59 -31.04
C SER A 31 7.99 -22.88 -30.11
N SER A 32 8.61 -24.01 -30.38
CA SER A 32 9.90 -24.41 -29.82
C SER A 32 10.98 -23.49 -30.34
N LYS A 33 11.71 -22.80 -29.47
CA LYS A 33 13.14 -22.40 -29.67
C LYS A 33 13.70 -21.92 -28.34
N SER A 34 14.53 -22.73 -27.75
CA SER A 34 15.96 -22.70 -27.57
C SER A 34 16.52 -21.48 -26.81
N GLN A 35 17.08 -21.81 -25.69
CA GLN A 35 18.31 -21.31 -25.05
C GLN A 35 18.77 -19.86 -25.33
N ASN A 36 19.12 -19.21 -24.25
CA ASN A 36 19.84 -17.95 -24.10
C ASN A 36 19.00 -16.68 -24.25
N ASP A 37 18.34 -16.32 -23.16
CA ASP A 37 18.14 -14.91 -22.90
C ASP A 37 17.73 -14.58 -21.46
N ASN A 38 18.61 -14.81 -20.51
CA ASN A 38 18.39 -14.34 -19.13
C ASN A 38 18.26 -12.82 -19.08
N SER A 39 18.89 -12.08 -19.98
CA SER A 39 18.79 -10.62 -20.06
C SER A 39 17.43 -10.14 -20.58
N LYS A 40 16.88 -10.78 -21.62
CA LYS A 40 15.52 -10.45 -22.14
C LYS A 40 14.40 -10.87 -21.21
N VAL A 41 14.58 -11.98 -20.47
CA VAL A 41 13.61 -12.41 -19.46
C VAL A 41 13.63 -11.44 -18.29
N THR A 42 14.80 -10.97 -17.87
CA THR A 42 14.92 -9.99 -16.80
C THR A 42 14.28 -8.65 -17.19
N SER A 43 14.49 -8.18 -18.42
CA SER A 43 13.89 -6.94 -18.91
C SER A 43 12.36 -7.02 -19.07
N LYS A 44 11.82 -8.15 -19.55
CA LYS A 44 10.37 -8.42 -19.57
C LYS A 44 9.79 -8.50 -18.17
N LEU A 45 10.49 -9.16 -17.25
CA LEU A 45 10.13 -9.29 -15.87
C LEU A 45 10.07 -7.92 -15.18
N GLU A 46 11.07 -7.10 -15.43
CA GLU A 46 11.16 -5.75 -14.93
C GLU A 46 10.01 -4.87 -15.46
N ARG A 47 9.66 -5.02 -16.73
CA ARG A 47 8.53 -4.32 -17.35
C ARG A 47 7.20 -4.72 -16.70
N TYR A 48 6.99 -6.01 -16.43
CA TYR A 48 5.80 -6.47 -15.71
C TYR A 48 5.68 -5.92 -14.30
N ILE A 49 6.80 -5.76 -13.58
CA ILE A 49 6.79 -5.16 -12.24
C ILE A 49 6.37 -3.69 -12.30
N TYR A 50 6.82 -2.96 -13.32
CA TYR A 50 6.63 -1.52 -13.41
C TYR A 50 5.40 -1.10 -14.20
N ASP A 51 4.98 -1.88 -15.19
CA ASP A 51 3.87 -1.53 -16.06
C ASP A 51 2.52 -2.06 -15.55
N ILE A 52 2.52 -3.25 -14.92
CA ILE A 52 1.26 -3.94 -14.56
C ILE A 52 1.21 -4.31 -13.06
N GLY A 53 2.34 -4.26 -12.37
CA GLY A 53 2.49 -4.76 -11.00
C GLY A 53 2.62 -6.28 -10.92
N VAL A 54 3.36 -6.74 -9.91
CA VAL A 54 3.69 -8.17 -9.71
C VAL A 54 2.45 -9.07 -9.58
N ARG A 55 1.31 -8.49 -9.19
CA ARG A 55 0.04 -9.20 -9.00
C ARG A 55 -0.46 -9.89 -10.27
N PHE A 56 -0.28 -9.25 -11.42
CA PHE A 56 -0.78 -9.73 -12.71
C PHE A 56 0.24 -10.52 -13.51
N ALA A 57 1.49 -10.58 -13.03
CA ALA A 57 2.52 -11.36 -13.70
C ALA A 57 2.13 -12.85 -13.76
N PRO A 58 2.34 -13.53 -14.90
CA PRO A 58 2.16 -14.96 -15.01
C PRO A 58 2.95 -15.73 -13.95
N ARG A 59 2.43 -16.90 -13.53
CA ARG A 59 3.00 -17.70 -12.42
C ARG A 59 4.50 -17.98 -12.58
N GLU A 60 4.94 -18.27 -13.80
CA GLU A 60 6.34 -18.52 -14.12
C GLU A 60 7.23 -17.30 -13.93
N ILE A 61 6.70 -16.13 -14.30
CA ILE A 61 7.38 -14.86 -14.12
C ILE A 61 7.46 -14.54 -12.63
N LYS A 62 6.39 -14.76 -11.84
CA LYS A 62 6.40 -14.59 -10.39
C LYS A 62 7.43 -15.48 -9.70
N TYR A 63 7.54 -16.73 -10.12
CA TYR A 63 8.52 -17.65 -9.56
C TYR A 63 9.98 -17.23 -9.85
N LYS A 64 10.27 -16.82 -11.07
CA LYS A 64 11.59 -16.28 -11.45
C LYS A 64 11.89 -14.96 -10.72
N LEU A 65 10.90 -14.08 -10.60
CA LEU A 65 10.99 -12.84 -9.84
C LEU A 65 11.37 -13.09 -8.38
N THR A 66 10.68 -14.02 -7.74
CA THR A 66 10.95 -14.38 -6.35
C THR A 66 12.36 -14.89 -6.18
N ARG A 67 12.91 -15.56 -7.17
CA ARG A 67 14.28 -16.10 -7.15
C ARG A 67 15.35 -15.01 -7.41
N VAL A 68 15.07 -14.07 -8.32
CA VAL A 68 15.97 -12.93 -8.63
C VAL A 68 15.94 -11.89 -7.51
N LEU A 69 14.81 -11.74 -6.81
CA LEU A 69 14.63 -10.78 -5.72
C LEU A 69 15.15 -11.28 -4.35
N ASN A 70 15.74 -12.48 -4.30
CA ASN A 70 16.15 -13.09 -3.02
C ASN A 70 17.41 -12.49 -2.40
N SER A 71 18.18 -11.69 -3.12
CA SER A 71 19.36 -11.03 -2.57
C SER A 71 19.22 -9.51 -2.66
N VAL A 72 19.01 -8.86 -1.53
CA VAL A 72 19.08 -7.41 -1.41
C VAL A 72 20.47 -7.04 -0.97
N ASP A 73 21.28 -6.54 -1.90
CA ASP A 73 22.62 -6.06 -1.62
C ASP A 73 22.60 -4.70 -0.89
N GLU A 74 23.73 -4.31 -0.36
CA GLU A 74 23.86 -3.07 0.41
C GLU A 74 23.58 -1.82 -0.44
N LYS A 75 23.98 -1.81 -1.71
CA LYS A 75 23.69 -0.74 -2.65
C LYS A 75 22.18 -0.54 -2.83
N THR A 76 21.43 -1.64 -2.95
CA THR A 76 19.96 -1.61 -3.05
C THR A 76 19.32 -1.05 -1.78
N LYS A 77 19.83 -1.41 -0.59
CA LYS A 77 19.33 -0.87 0.69
C LYS A 77 19.59 0.63 0.82
N ILE A 78 20.79 1.08 0.46
CA ILE A 78 21.15 2.52 0.45
C ILE A 78 20.24 3.29 -0.49
N LEU A 79 20.05 2.80 -1.72
CA LEU A 79 19.18 3.45 -2.70
C LEU A 79 17.72 3.52 -2.24
N CYS A 80 17.21 2.44 -1.66
CA CYS A 80 15.88 2.41 -1.05
C CYS A 80 15.75 3.45 0.07
N SER A 81 16.69 3.47 1.00
CA SER A 81 16.70 4.40 2.14
C SER A 81 16.77 5.86 1.68
N ALA A 82 17.64 6.16 0.73
CA ALA A 82 17.77 7.50 0.16
C ALA A 82 16.47 7.96 -0.53
N ALA A 83 15.87 7.08 -1.36
CA ALA A 83 14.64 7.38 -2.06
C ALA A 83 13.47 7.59 -1.11
N GLN A 84 13.31 6.75 -0.09
CA GLN A 84 12.26 6.89 0.92
C GLN A 84 12.47 8.14 1.78
N THR A 85 13.71 8.47 2.13
CA THR A 85 14.04 9.68 2.88
C THR A 85 13.71 10.92 2.08
N LEU A 86 14.06 10.95 0.80
CA LEU A 86 13.72 12.06 -0.09
C LEU A 86 12.20 12.20 -0.21
N ALA A 87 11.47 11.11 -0.48
CA ALA A 87 10.02 11.13 -0.59
C ALA A 87 9.35 11.65 0.69
N LYS A 88 9.80 11.22 1.86
CA LYS A 88 9.30 11.72 3.16
C LYS A 88 9.60 13.20 3.36
N LYS A 89 10.80 13.65 2.97
CA LYS A 89 11.22 15.05 3.13
C LYS A 89 10.46 15.98 2.18
N THR A 90 10.30 15.59 0.94
CA THR A 90 9.67 16.42 -0.10
C THR A 90 8.15 16.24 -0.16
N GLY A 91 7.62 15.14 0.38
CA GLY A 91 6.21 14.76 0.24
C GLY A 91 5.85 14.34 -1.19
N THR A 92 6.83 14.01 -2.03
CA THR A 92 6.61 13.59 -3.41
C THR A 92 6.80 12.10 -3.58
N LEU A 93 6.03 11.51 -4.51
CA LEU A 93 6.18 10.11 -4.82
C LEU A 93 7.49 9.86 -5.58
N VAL A 94 8.13 8.75 -5.25
CA VAL A 94 9.32 8.28 -5.99
C VAL A 94 8.90 7.87 -7.40
N THR A 95 9.54 8.44 -8.42
CA THR A 95 9.28 8.14 -9.84
C THR A 95 10.47 7.51 -10.56
N ASN A 96 11.66 7.58 -9.99
CA ASN A 96 12.86 6.98 -10.57
C ASN A 96 12.77 5.45 -10.52
N LYS A 97 12.96 4.80 -11.68
CA LYS A 97 12.81 3.34 -11.83
C LYS A 97 13.73 2.52 -10.93
N GLU A 98 14.99 2.93 -10.79
CA GLU A 98 15.95 2.21 -9.94
C GLU A 98 15.57 2.31 -8.47
N SER A 99 15.16 3.49 -8.04
CA SER A 99 14.66 3.73 -6.68
C SER A 99 13.40 2.93 -6.39
N LEU A 100 12.46 2.87 -7.33
CA LEU A 100 11.26 2.04 -7.21
C LEU A 100 11.63 0.55 -7.08
N ARG A 101 12.55 0.06 -7.92
CA ARG A 101 13.06 -1.32 -7.85
C ARG A 101 13.68 -1.62 -6.49
N ALA A 102 14.47 -0.70 -5.98
CA ALA A 102 15.11 -0.86 -4.68
C ALA A 102 14.06 -0.94 -3.55
N ILE A 103 13.04 -0.07 -3.58
CA ILE A 103 11.96 -0.08 -2.60
C ILE A 103 11.19 -1.41 -2.65
N GLU A 104 10.84 -1.89 -3.86
CA GLU A 104 10.15 -3.17 -4.06
C GLU A 104 10.96 -4.35 -3.50
N LYS A 105 12.25 -4.44 -3.84
CA LYS A 105 13.12 -5.51 -3.35
C LYS A 105 13.22 -5.52 -1.83
N VAL A 106 13.50 -4.36 -1.24
CA VAL A 106 13.62 -4.23 0.22
C VAL A 106 12.30 -4.52 0.92
N GLY A 107 11.17 -4.06 0.34
CA GLY A 107 9.84 -4.34 0.85
C GLY A 107 9.55 -5.84 0.91
N ILE A 108 9.77 -6.57 -0.19
CA ILE A 108 9.58 -8.02 -0.26
C ILE A 108 10.47 -8.74 0.78
N GLU A 109 11.75 -8.34 0.88
CA GLU A 109 12.66 -8.95 1.84
C GLU A 109 12.18 -8.75 3.29
N LYS A 110 11.75 -7.54 3.63
CA LYS A 110 11.23 -7.23 4.97
C LYS A 110 9.99 -8.05 5.30
N HIS A 111 9.06 -8.17 4.37
CA HIS A 111 7.87 -9.03 4.56
C HIS A 111 8.26 -10.47 4.85
N LYS A 112 9.17 -11.05 4.05
CA LYS A 112 9.63 -12.43 4.22
C LYS A 112 10.37 -12.67 5.55
N LYS A 113 11.10 -11.66 6.02
CA LYS A 113 11.87 -11.72 7.29
C LYS A 113 11.05 -11.41 8.52
N SER A 114 9.81 -10.91 8.36
CA SER A 114 8.95 -10.59 9.49
C SER A 114 8.43 -11.86 10.15
N VAL A 115 8.82 -12.07 11.40
CA VAL A 115 8.39 -13.22 12.23
C VAL A 115 7.66 -12.68 13.45
N TYR A 116 6.51 -13.28 13.74
CA TYR A 116 5.61 -12.89 14.82
C TYR A 116 5.45 -14.04 15.83
N HIS A 117 5.93 -13.81 17.05
CA HIS A 117 5.91 -14.82 18.13
C HIS A 117 4.61 -14.80 18.94
N ASN A 118 3.88 -13.69 18.90
CA ASN A 118 2.73 -13.44 19.77
C ASN A 118 1.37 -13.61 19.08
N LEU A 119 1.35 -14.13 17.85
CA LEU A 119 0.13 -14.39 17.09
C LEU A 119 -0.21 -15.87 17.11
N ASN A 120 -1.47 -16.17 17.38
CA ASN A 120 -2.06 -17.51 17.33
C ASN A 120 -2.93 -17.70 16.08
N ASP A 121 -3.48 -18.90 15.91
CA ASP A 121 -4.32 -19.23 14.75
C ASP A 121 -5.58 -18.35 14.66
N THR A 122 -6.18 -17.97 15.78
CA THR A 122 -7.33 -17.05 15.82
C THR A 122 -6.95 -15.66 15.32
N ASP A 123 -5.78 -15.16 15.71
CA ASP A 123 -5.26 -13.89 15.21
C ASP A 123 -5.03 -13.92 13.70
N ILE A 124 -4.47 -15.02 13.20
CA ILE A 124 -4.24 -15.24 11.77
C ILE A 124 -5.55 -15.24 10.99
N GLU A 125 -6.58 -15.93 11.48
CA GLU A 125 -7.89 -15.94 10.81
C GLU A 125 -8.56 -14.57 10.83
N ARG A 126 -8.42 -13.78 11.88
CA ARG A 126 -8.88 -12.38 11.92
C ARG A 126 -8.19 -11.52 10.86
N LEU A 127 -6.87 -11.63 10.74
CA LEU A 127 -6.10 -10.91 9.74
C LEU A 127 -6.51 -11.32 8.32
N LYS A 128 -6.68 -12.63 8.06
CA LYS A 128 -7.17 -13.16 6.77
C LYS A 128 -8.56 -12.65 6.45
N THR A 129 -9.48 -12.68 7.42
CA THR A 129 -10.86 -12.22 7.23
C THR A 129 -10.89 -10.73 6.91
N TYR A 130 -10.13 -9.93 7.64
CA TYR A 130 -9.99 -8.50 7.37
C TYR A 130 -9.44 -8.23 5.97
N THR A 131 -8.42 -8.95 5.54
CA THR A 131 -7.73 -8.74 4.27
C THR A 131 -8.52 -9.28 3.08
N ASN A 132 -9.27 -10.36 3.26
CA ASN A 132 -9.95 -11.05 2.16
C ASN A 132 -11.38 -10.54 1.89
N SER A 133 -11.92 -9.70 2.76
CA SER A 133 -13.30 -9.21 2.66
C SER A 133 -13.38 -7.68 2.70
N ALA A 134 -13.63 -7.08 1.55
CA ALA A 134 -13.85 -5.63 1.47
C ALA A 134 -15.08 -5.16 2.25
N ARG A 135 -16.11 -6.01 2.38
CA ARG A 135 -17.29 -5.72 3.20
C ARG A 135 -16.94 -5.70 4.67
N TYR A 136 -16.16 -6.69 5.11
CA TYR A 136 -15.77 -6.84 6.50
C TYR A 136 -14.84 -5.70 6.94
N SER A 137 -13.80 -5.40 6.15
CA SER A 137 -12.89 -4.31 6.46
C SER A 137 -13.58 -2.94 6.47
N ARG A 138 -14.54 -2.71 5.56
CA ARG A 138 -15.36 -1.50 5.59
C ARG A 138 -16.23 -1.40 6.84
N GLY A 139 -16.87 -2.49 7.23
CA GLY A 139 -17.69 -2.54 8.44
C GLY A 139 -16.86 -2.22 9.69
N ILE A 140 -15.70 -2.87 9.83
CA ILE A 140 -14.77 -2.61 10.94
C ILE A 140 -14.33 -1.15 10.97
N ASN A 141 -13.86 -0.62 9.84
CA ASN A 141 -13.38 0.75 9.78
C ASN A 141 -14.51 1.79 9.93
N GLY A 142 -15.71 1.48 9.45
CA GLY A 142 -16.90 2.28 9.71
C GLY A 142 -17.17 2.38 11.21
N TYR A 143 -17.20 1.25 11.91
CA TYR A 143 -17.36 1.23 13.35
C TYR A 143 -16.25 2.01 14.07
N LEU A 144 -15.00 1.77 13.74
CA LEU A 144 -13.85 2.47 14.34
C LEU A 144 -13.88 4.00 14.11
N ALA A 145 -14.45 4.44 12.99
CA ALA A 145 -14.52 5.85 12.63
C ALA A 145 -15.67 6.61 13.32
N ILE A 146 -16.84 5.98 13.44
CA ILE A 146 -18.08 6.66 13.87
C ILE A 146 -18.95 5.84 14.83
N GLY A 147 -18.52 4.65 15.27
CA GLY A 147 -19.29 3.75 16.15
C GLY A 147 -20.38 2.95 15.43
N GLU A 148 -20.44 2.99 14.09
CA GLU A 148 -21.45 2.29 13.30
C GLU A 148 -20.84 1.60 12.06
N PRO A 149 -21.37 0.44 11.61
CA PRO A 149 -22.48 -0.31 12.27
C PRO A 149 -21.99 -1.13 13.48
N ARG A 150 -22.77 -1.14 14.55
CA ARG A 150 -22.42 -1.84 15.82
C ARG A 150 -22.19 -3.36 15.66
N ALA A 151 -22.72 -3.95 14.61
CA ALA A 151 -22.48 -5.37 14.29
C ALA A 151 -20.99 -5.72 14.17
N TYR A 152 -20.10 -4.74 13.98
CA TYR A 152 -18.64 -4.93 13.85
C TYR A 152 -17.85 -4.51 15.09
N GLU A 153 -18.52 -4.16 16.20
CA GLU A 153 -17.85 -3.70 17.42
C GLU A 153 -16.87 -4.72 17.99
N LYS A 154 -17.31 -5.95 18.12
CA LYS A 154 -16.50 -7.06 18.63
C LYS A 154 -15.30 -7.32 17.74
N GLU A 155 -15.53 -7.47 16.44
CA GLU A 155 -14.49 -7.76 15.45
C GLU A 155 -13.46 -6.63 15.35
N ALA A 156 -13.91 -5.38 15.44
CA ALA A 156 -13.04 -4.21 15.42
C ALA A 156 -12.12 -4.18 16.65
N SER A 157 -12.67 -4.46 17.84
CA SER A 157 -11.92 -4.55 19.08
C SER A 157 -10.90 -5.68 19.04
N GLU A 158 -11.32 -6.87 18.63
CA GLU A 158 -10.48 -8.07 18.51
C GLU A 158 -9.35 -7.89 17.48
N LEU A 159 -9.63 -7.26 16.33
CA LEU A 159 -8.61 -6.95 15.33
C LEU A 159 -7.57 -5.95 15.87
N LYS A 160 -8.01 -4.87 16.54
CA LYS A 160 -7.10 -3.93 17.18
C LYS A 160 -6.24 -4.60 18.25
N GLN A 161 -6.80 -5.50 19.04
CA GLN A 161 -6.07 -6.28 20.02
C GLN A 161 -5.02 -7.17 19.34
N THR A 162 -5.37 -7.86 18.26
CA THR A 162 -4.43 -8.67 17.46
C THR A 162 -3.26 -7.81 16.94
N LEU A 163 -3.55 -6.64 16.37
CA LEU A 163 -2.53 -5.74 15.83
C LEU A 163 -1.64 -5.13 16.91
N SER A 164 -2.18 -4.87 18.10
CA SER A 164 -1.43 -4.29 19.22
C SER A 164 -0.36 -5.22 19.82
N LYS A 165 -0.45 -6.52 19.56
CA LYS A 165 0.55 -7.51 19.97
C LYS A 165 1.92 -7.27 19.32
N ASN A 166 1.96 -6.51 18.23
CA ASN A 166 3.18 -6.27 17.47
C ASN A 166 3.34 -4.80 17.09
N LYS A 167 4.58 -4.36 16.99
CA LYS A 167 4.93 -3.00 16.60
C LYS A 167 5.78 -2.99 15.34
N ILE A 168 5.40 -2.17 14.39
CA ILE A 168 6.22 -1.86 13.22
C ILE A 168 7.01 -0.59 13.52
N LYS A 169 8.33 -0.67 13.34
CA LYS A 169 9.26 0.44 13.58
C LYS A 169 9.97 0.82 12.31
N ASP A 170 10.10 2.13 12.08
CA ASP A 170 10.91 2.73 11.02
C ASP A 170 10.68 2.16 9.61
N GLN A 171 9.39 1.88 9.31
CA GLN A 171 8.96 1.37 8.01
C GLN A 171 8.12 2.41 7.27
N THR A 172 8.42 2.58 5.96
CA THR A 172 7.62 3.43 5.08
C THR A 172 6.58 2.59 4.36
N PHE A 173 5.33 3.06 4.40
CA PHE A 173 4.20 2.51 3.68
C PHE A 173 3.55 3.56 2.79
N TYR A 174 2.75 3.09 1.86
CA TYR A 174 2.01 3.90 0.91
C TYR A 174 0.54 3.49 0.90
N ARG A 175 -0.34 4.48 0.72
CA ARG A 175 -1.79 4.25 0.67
C ARG A 175 -2.48 5.32 -0.16
N SER A 176 -3.42 4.93 -1.02
CA SER A 176 -4.41 5.86 -1.60
C SER A 176 -5.61 6.01 -0.66
N CYS A 177 -6.07 7.22 -0.46
CA CYS A 177 -7.20 7.53 0.43
C CYS A 177 -7.89 8.83 0.01
N ASN A 178 -9.02 9.14 0.67
CA ASN A 178 -9.64 10.44 0.61
C ASN A 178 -9.29 11.23 1.87
N LEU A 179 -8.74 12.40 1.70
CA LEU A 179 -8.78 13.41 2.75
C LEU A 179 -10.07 14.22 2.59
N LYS A 180 -10.58 14.76 3.70
CA LYS A 180 -11.77 15.63 3.70
C LYS A 180 -11.51 16.99 3.02
N PHE A 181 -10.85 16.96 1.85
CA PHE A 181 -10.80 18.10 0.97
C PHE A 181 -12.00 18.06 0.03
N SER A 182 -12.63 19.19 -0.23
CA SER A 182 -13.60 19.33 -1.30
C SER A 182 -12.89 19.15 -2.65
N VAL A 183 -12.85 17.91 -3.12
CA VAL A 183 -11.94 17.43 -4.19
C VAL A 183 -12.15 18.16 -5.48
N ASN A 184 -13.42 18.28 -5.93
CA ASN A 184 -13.70 18.77 -7.28
C ASN A 184 -13.43 20.28 -7.43
N GLY A 185 -13.69 21.07 -6.40
CA GLY A 185 -13.43 22.51 -6.44
C GLY A 185 -11.96 22.86 -6.26
N VAL A 186 -11.30 22.24 -5.30
CA VAL A 186 -9.88 22.53 -4.98
C VAL A 186 -8.96 21.99 -6.08
N ALA A 187 -9.16 20.75 -6.54
CA ALA A 187 -8.31 20.16 -7.58
C ALA A 187 -8.41 20.93 -8.90
N LYS A 188 -9.63 21.27 -9.37
CA LYS A 188 -9.81 22.10 -10.58
C LYS A 188 -9.13 23.46 -10.47
N LYS A 189 -9.16 24.07 -9.28
CA LYS A 189 -8.50 25.35 -9.04
C LYS A 189 -6.98 25.17 -9.11
N LEU A 190 -6.43 24.13 -8.50
CA LEU A 190 -4.99 23.84 -8.49
C LEU A 190 -4.48 23.47 -9.89
N ASP A 191 -5.24 22.72 -10.68
CA ASP A 191 -4.87 22.34 -12.05
C ASP A 191 -4.72 23.55 -12.99
N ASN A 192 -5.46 24.62 -12.74
CA ASN A 192 -5.44 25.84 -13.56
C ASN A 192 -4.39 26.87 -13.10
N MET A 193 -3.69 26.62 -12.01
CA MET A 193 -2.65 27.53 -11.52
C MET A 193 -1.35 27.36 -12.31
N SER A 194 -0.59 28.45 -12.45
CA SER A 194 0.82 28.38 -12.84
C SER A 194 1.63 27.59 -11.81
N GLU A 195 2.82 27.10 -12.18
CA GLU A 195 3.68 26.36 -11.24
C GLU A 195 4.05 27.19 -10.01
N GLU A 196 4.26 28.47 -10.18
CA GLU A 196 4.59 29.38 -9.09
C GLU A 196 3.43 29.60 -8.12
N GLU A 197 2.23 29.87 -8.65
CA GLU A 197 1.01 30.02 -7.86
C GLU A 197 0.65 28.73 -7.12
N LEU A 198 0.78 27.58 -7.82
CA LEU A 198 0.57 26.27 -7.23
C LEU A 198 1.51 26.04 -6.06
N SER A 199 2.82 26.31 -6.25
CA SER A 199 3.83 26.15 -5.21
C SER A 199 3.53 27.03 -3.98
N LYS A 200 3.18 28.31 -4.19
CA LYS A 200 2.80 29.22 -3.09
C LYS A 200 1.56 28.72 -2.35
N THR A 201 0.54 28.28 -3.09
CA THR A 201 -0.73 27.78 -2.51
C THR A 201 -0.51 26.51 -1.71
N ILE A 202 0.19 25.52 -2.26
CA ILE A 202 0.49 24.27 -1.59
C ILE A 202 1.36 24.49 -0.36
N ASN A 203 2.37 25.36 -0.43
CA ASN A 203 3.22 25.72 0.72
C ASN A 203 2.38 26.33 1.86
N LYS A 204 1.43 27.20 1.55
CA LYS A 204 0.50 27.78 2.55
C LYS A 204 -0.38 26.68 3.18
N MET A 205 -0.93 25.77 2.37
CA MET A 205 -1.71 24.64 2.86
C MET A 205 -0.84 23.72 3.74
N SER A 206 0.35 23.37 3.27
CA SER A 206 1.30 22.51 3.99
C SER A 206 1.68 23.07 5.37
N LYS A 207 1.94 24.39 5.46
CA LYS A 207 2.20 25.05 6.75
C LYS A 207 1.03 24.89 7.73
N ASN A 208 -0.20 24.95 7.23
CA ASN A 208 -1.38 24.78 8.06
C ASN A 208 -1.59 23.34 8.55
N PHE A 209 -1.05 22.34 7.86
CA PHE A 209 -1.14 20.93 8.22
C PHE A 209 0.06 20.43 9.04
N LYS A 210 1.26 20.98 8.78
CA LYS A 210 2.51 20.52 9.38
C LYS A 210 2.45 20.54 10.91
N GLY A 211 2.79 19.41 11.51
CA GLY A 211 2.82 19.23 12.95
C GLY A 211 1.45 18.94 13.59
N LYS A 212 0.34 19.10 12.86
CA LYS A 212 -0.97 18.73 13.40
C LYS A 212 -1.02 17.24 13.67
N SER A 213 -1.56 16.91 14.82
CA SER A 213 -1.78 15.55 15.29
C SER A 213 -3.26 15.24 15.28
N ILE A 214 -3.60 14.10 14.72
CA ILE A 214 -4.97 13.58 14.69
C ILE A 214 -4.98 12.22 15.38
N LYS A 215 -5.92 12.01 16.31
CA LYS A 215 -6.22 10.70 16.84
C LYS A 215 -6.79 9.84 15.71
N GLU A 216 -6.23 8.67 15.51
CA GLU A 216 -6.69 7.74 14.48
C GLU A 216 -7.13 6.43 15.15
N ASN A 217 -8.32 6.00 14.85
CA ASN A 217 -8.85 4.76 15.41
C ASN A 217 -8.94 3.62 14.36
N ARG A 218 -8.90 3.98 13.07
CA ARG A 218 -9.10 3.02 11.97
C ARG A 218 -7.88 2.12 11.76
N VAL A 219 -8.14 0.99 11.17
CA VAL A 219 -7.10 0.08 10.68
C VAL A 219 -6.78 0.42 9.23
N PHE A 220 -5.51 0.55 8.93
CA PHE A 220 -5.01 0.90 7.60
C PHE A 220 -4.47 -0.31 6.87
N SER A 221 -5.08 -0.64 5.73
CA SER A 221 -4.45 -1.48 4.72
C SER A 221 -3.52 -0.60 3.89
N THR A 222 -2.26 -0.94 3.86
CA THR A 222 -1.18 -0.16 3.24
C THR A 222 -0.29 -1.07 2.42
N SER A 223 0.65 -0.53 1.66
CA SER A 223 1.67 -1.33 0.98
C SER A 223 3.06 -0.73 1.17
N THR A 224 4.09 -1.56 1.24
CA THR A 224 5.49 -1.10 1.13
C THR A 224 5.87 -0.77 -0.31
N SER A 225 5.04 -1.16 -1.29
CA SER A 225 5.18 -0.82 -2.70
C SER A 225 4.45 0.47 -3.03
N PRO A 226 5.16 1.55 -3.40
CA PRO A 226 4.51 2.79 -3.85
C PRO A 226 3.72 2.58 -5.15
N LEU A 227 4.23 1.76 -6.07
CA LEU A 227 3.57 1.43 -7.33
C LEU A 227 2.24 0.73 -7.08
N PHE A 228 2.27 -0.33 -6.26
CA PHE A 228 1.06 -1.08 -5.96
C PHE A 228 0.00 -0.21 -5.26
N ALA A 229 0.40 0.53 -4.25
CA ALA A 229 -0.54 1.33 -3.46
C ALA A 229 -1.21 2.46 -4.24
N ILE A 230 -0.56 2.98 -5.29
CA ILE A 230 -0.99 4.19 -5.98
C ILE A 230 -1.31 3.92 -7.44
N ASP A 231 -0.32 3.51 -8.23
CA ASP A 231 -0.49 3.41 -9.68
C ASP A 231 -1.22 2.11 -10.06
N THR A 232 -0.73 0.95 -9.63
CA THR A 232 -1.35 -0.34 -10.00
C THR A 232 -2.79 -0.46 -9.51
N TRP A 233 -3.06 0.01 -8.29
CA TRP A 233 -4.41 -0.05 -7.76
C TRP A 233 -5.38 0.84 -8.57
N ARG A 234 -4.94 2.02 -9.00
CA ARG A 234 -5.74 2.94 -9.82
C ARG A 234 -6.03 2.38 -11.21
N GLU A 235 -5.06 1.73 -11.82
CA GLU A 235 -5.23 1.06 -13.12
C GLU A 235 -6.25 -0.07 -13.05
N VAL A 236 -6.22 -0.84 -11.97
CA VAL A 236 -7.12 -2.00 -11.77
C VAL A 236 -8.53 -1.58 -11.38
N ASN A 237 -8.67 -0.45 -10.70
CA ASN A 237 -9.95 0.05 -10.18
C ASN A 237 -10.17 1.52 -10.59
N PRO A 238 -10.31 1.82 -11.88
CA PRO A 238 -10.37 3.20 -12.36
C PRO A 238 -11.55 3.99 -11.76
N THR A 239 -12.70 3.34 -11.58
CA THR A 239 -13.89 3.95 -10.99
C THR A 239 -13.66 4.31 -9.51
N ALA A 240 -13.06 3.41 -8.74
CA ALA A 240 -12.72 3.68 -7.36
C ALA A 240 -11.57 4.69 -7.25
N ALA A 241 -10.57 4.60 -8.14
CA ALA A 241 -9.45 5.52 -8.20
C ALA A 241 -9.88 6.97 -8.43
N SER A 242 -10.93 7.19 -9.23
CA SER A 242 -11.46 8.54 -9.48
C SER A 242 -12.04 9.20 -8.22
N THR A 243 -12.38 8.42 -7.20
CA THR A 243 -12.89 8.93 -5.93
C THR A 243 -11.80 9.30 -4.93
N TYR A 244 -10.57 8.76 -5.09
CA TYR A 244 -9.47 9.04 -4.19
C TYR A 244 -8.66 10.26 -4.66
N ASN A 245 -8.46 11.17 -3.74
CA ASN A 245 -7.80 12.45 -4.01
C ASN A 245 -6.41 12.56 -3.39
N THR A 246 -5.99 11.56 -2.65
CA THR A 246 -4.75 11.64 -1.86
C THR A 246 -4.02 10.31 -1.87
N TYR A 247 -2.69 10.36 -1.95
CA TYR A 247 -1.85 9.27 -1.50
C TYR A 247 -1.07 9.68 -0.26
N MET A 248 -0.96 8.75 0.66
CA MET A 248 -0.22 8.95 1.89
C MET A 248 1.12 8.22 1.81
N ILE A 249 2.18 8.91 2.22
CA ILE A 249 3.48 8.34 2.54
C ILE A 249 3.51 8.22 4.07
N ILE A 250 3.36 7.01 4.57
CA ILE A 250 3.21 6.72 5.99
C ILE A 250 4.55 6.26 6.54
N ASN A 251 5.10 6.98 7.50
CA ASN A 251 6.26 6.56 8.25
C ASN A 251 5.79 5.95 9.57
N ALA A 252 5.77 4.62 9.64
CA ALA A 252 5.39 3.91 10.86
C ALA A 252 6.51 4.01 11.88
N LYS A 253 6.28 4.79 12.95
CA LYS A 253 7.19 5.00 14.06
C LYS A 253 6.64 4.32 15.30
N ASN A 254 6.97 3.06 15.49
CA ASN A 254 6.42 2.26 16.62
C ASN A 254 4.89 2.11 16.58
N CYS A 255 4.36 1.89 15.39
CA CYS A 255 2.92 1.75 15.12
C CYS A 255 2.47 0.30 15.33
N ASN A 256 1.29 0.10 15.93
CA ASN A 256 0.65 -1.22 15.99
C ASN A 256 0.42 -1.75 14.58
N GLY A 257 0.76 -3.02 14.33
CA GLY A 257 0.54 -3.59 13.01
C GLY A 257 1.39 -4.80 12.67
N VAL A 258 1.14 -5.36 11.50
CA VAL A 258 1.85 -6.51 10.94
C VAL A 258 2.14 -6.34 9.45
N MET A 259 3.19 -7.00 8.98
CA MET A 259 3.43 -7.26 7.55
C MET A 259 2.60 -8.49 7.17
N ALA A 260 1.62 -8.36 6.29
CA ALA A 260 0.66 -9.43 6.01
C ALA A 260 1.31 -10.72 5.44
N ASP A 261 2.37 -10.59 4.65
CA ASP A 261 3.13 -11.75 4.15
C ASP A 261 4.20 -12.27 5.15
N GLY A 262 4.20 -11.78 6.38
CA GLY A 262 5.05 -12.29 7.46
C GLY A 262 4.62 -13.67 7.93
N ARG A 263 5.38 -14.24 8.88
CA ARG A 263 5.17 -15.58 9.39
C ARG A 263 5.10 -15.59 10.90
N THR A 264 4.46 -16.60 11.44
CA THR A 264 4.57 -16.95 12.85
C THR A 264 5.88 -17.68 13.13
N SER A 265 6.23 -17.85 14.40
CA SER A 265 7.43 -18.58 14.81
C SER A 265 7.43 -20.05 14.38
N ASP A 266 6.25 -20.67 14.24
CA ASP A 266 6.08 -22.03 13.71
C ASP A 266 6.02 -22.09 12.17
N GLY A 267 6.31 -20.96 11.48
CA GLY A 267 6.45 -20.89 10.03
C GLY A 267 5.16 -20.68 9.24
N LYS A 268 4.00 -20.57 9.90
CA LYS A 268 2.72 -20.29 9.22
C LYS A 268 2.73 -18.87 8.65
N THR A 269 2.33 -18.70 7.40
CA THR A 269 2.15 -17.38 6.78
C THR A 269 0.89 -16.73 7.34
N LEU A 270 0.97 -15.45 7.73
CA LEU A 270 -0.18 -14.72 8.29
C LEU A 270 -1.29 -14.57 7.24
N VAL A 271 -0.98 -13.87 6.16
CA VAL A 271 -1.90 -13.66 5.04
C VAL A 271 -1.07 -13.72 3.76
N ASN A 272 -1.48 -14.51 2.80
CA ASN A 272 -0.80 -14.55 1.51
C ASN A 272 -1.37 -13.45 0.60
N THR A 273 -0.78 -12.27 0.63
CA THR A 273 -1.20 -11.13 -0.20
C THR A 273 -0.64 -11.17 -1.62
N ARG A 274 0.11 -12.23 -1.96
CA ARG A 274 0.60 -12.51 -3.32
C ARG A 274 1.31 -11.34 -3.99
N SER A 275 2.19 -10.66 -3.29
CA SER A 275 2.98 -9.53 -3.81
C SER A 275 2.39 -8.12 -3.62
N ASN A 276 1.26 -7.97 -2.96
CA ASN A 276 0.75 -6.64 -2.61
C ASN A 276 1.65 -5.94 -1.58
N GLN A 277 2.54 -6.72 -0.94
CA GLN A 277 3.41 -6.21 0.12
C GLN A 277 2.61 -5.45 1.17
N GLU A 278 1.46 -6.03 1.56
CA GLU A 278 0.50 -5.37 2.41
C GLU A 278 0.99 -5.27 3.85
N GLY A 279 0.90 -4.06 4.41
CA GLY A 279 1.01 -3.80 5.84
C GLY A 279 -0.36 -3.45 6.41
N ILE A 280 -0.74 -4.11 7.49
CA ILE A 280 -1.96 -3.82 8.24
C ILE A 280 -1.56 -3.03 9.47
N LEU A 281 -1.92 -1.75 9.53
CA LEU A 281 -1.53 -0.83 10.59
C LEU A 281 -2.75 -0.40 11.40
N ALA A 282 -2.58 -0.28 12.69
CA ALA A 282 -3.56 0.31 13.61
C ALA A 282 -2.92 1.47 14.37
N PRO A 283 -2.71 2.62 13.72
CA PRO A 283 -2.13 3.78 14.40
C PRO A 283 -3.12 4.35 15.42
N ASP A 284 -2.60 4.78 16.58
CA ASP A 284 -3.38 5.53 17.55
C ASP A 284 -3.36 7.02 17.20
N LYS A 285 -2.34 7.45 16.45
CA LYS A 285 -2.08 8.86 16.13
C LYS A 285 -1.38 9.02 14.81
N LEU A 286 -1.81 10.03 14.05
CA LEU A 286 -1.12 10.50 12.85
C LEU A 286 -0.59 11.92 13.07
N ILE A 287 0.67 12.16 12.71
CA ILE A 287 1.26 13.51 12.71
C ILE A 287 1.56 13.90 11.28
N TYR A 288 0.94 14.96 10.79
CA TYR A 288 1.16 15.47 9.46
C TYR A 288 2.53 16.14 9.33
N ARG A 289 3.28 15.79 8.28
CA ARG A 289 4.65 16.30 8.04
C ARG A 289 4.74 17.19 6.83
N ASN A 290 4.09 16.81 5.74
CA ASN A 290 4.17 17.54 4.48
C ASN A 290 2.90 17.32 3.66
N LEU A 291 2.61 18.28 2.77
CA LEU A 291 1.53 18.22 1.78
C LEU A 291 2.05 18.79 0.47
N THR A 292 1.85 18.05 -0.62
CA THR A 292 2.14 18.49 -1.99
C THR A 292 0.95 18.17 -2.90
N TYR A 293 0.99 18.61 -4.15
CA TYR A 293 -0.01 18.26 -5.16
C TYR A 293 0.67 17.76 -6.43
N ASP A 294 0.29 16.56 -6.84
CA ASP A 294 0.75 15.92 -8.08
C ASP A 294 -0.26 16.25 -9.20
N LYS A 295 0.07 17.22 -10.06
CA LYS A 295 -0.78 17.63 -11.19
C LYS A 295 -1.04 16.48 -12.16
N LYS A 296 -0.03 15.65 -12.44
CA LYS A 296 -0.15 14.53 -13.38
C LYS A 296 -1.18 13.51 -12.92
N ARG A 297 -1.19 13.20 -11.62
CA ARG A 297 -2.13 12.27 -11.00
C ARG A 297 -3.39 12.93 -10.48
N LYS A 298 -3.44 14.25 -10.44
CA LYS A 298 -4.52 15.04 -9.82
C LYS A 298 -4.80 14.63 -8.38
N MET A 299 -3.73 14.42 -7.63
CA MET A 299 -3.79 13.94 -6.25
C MET A 299 -2.93 14.78 -5.32
N PHE A 300 -3.43 14.96 -4.11
CA PHE A 300 -2.57 15.40 -3.02
C PHE A 300 -1.62 14.28 -2.59
N ALA A 301 -0.39 14.62 -2.29
CA ALA A 301 0.55 13.75 -1.64
C ALA A 301 0.78 14.23 -0.21
N ILE A 302 0.60 13.37 0.77
CA ILE A 302 0.73 13.71 2.18
C ILE A 302 1.70 12.78 2.88
N THR A 303 2.62 13.34 3.64
CA THR A 303 3.50 12.56 4.50
C THR A 303 2.99 12.62 5.93
N VAL A 304 2.89 11.47 6.57
CA VAL A 304 2.48 11.34 7.97
C VAL A 304 3.41 10.41 8.74
N ASP A 305 3.63 10.72 10.02
CA ASP A 305 4.14 9.74 10.98
C ASP A 305 2.95 9.04 11.62
N ALA A 306 2.97 7.71 11.65
CA ALA A 306 1.97 6.86 12.32
C ALA A 306 2.60 6.23 13.58
N MET A 307 1.92 6.39 14.73
CA MET A 307 2.34 5.89 16.03
C MET A 307 1.27 4.99 16.63
#